data_4ebded80f2aaedfb63f772b3ef7a1567
#
_entry.id   4ebded80f2aaedfb63f772b3ef7a1567
#
_cell.length_a   1.000
_cell.length_b   1.000
_cell.length_c   1.000
_cell.angle_alpha   90.00
_cell.angle_beta   90.00
_cell.angle_gamma   90.00
#
_symmetry.space_group_name_H-M   'P 1'
#
loop_
_entity.id
_entity.type
_entity.pdbx_description
1 polymer ?
#
loop_
_entity_poly.entity_id
_entity_poly.type
_entity_poly.pdbx_seq_one_letter_code
_entity_poly.pdbx_strand_id
1 'polypeptide(L)'
;MKGGIKRENIIYFTFHSEVDSERNPFPGKVFTDPAPDTSGDWAQYGCFNDVDYSDKELSRDLFLAILSGDVETARNVTGRENPKVLSAGPDDTVFTYFIDHGDTGLILVGFQAITDEMLMDALNKAHEKQLYGKWVWFMEACFSGSMFPKLPEDVNIYVMTAADAEHEAYMSNCPPDDAIAGESMNTCLSSLWDEAYMVYLEEHPEGKIGELVDAVKEEVKKDSDQNVSEFGDKSFRDLPLSDFFGAMPASRHGKRGSKSIVSVDAVPRHLAMWEVIRADKNELKNAMNEYERIVKAEAKKEVEVMRLGVALMNEKSATAAMKNGTESYSIDCVRDLSLGLVKKCGHSIPMNEKTMNLLRSICLPGLSTPEVNWSDICM
;
A
#
# COMPACT_ATOMS: atom_id res chain seq x y z
N MET A 1 -16.48 15.53 3.76
CA MET A 1 -17.82 15.54 3.19
C MET A 1 -18.90 15.15 4.22
N LYS A 2 -19.29 13.90 4.46
CA LYS A 2 -20.23 13.60 5.58
C LYS A 2 -19.66 13.97 6.96
N GLY A 3 -18.34 13.83 7.15
CA GLY A 3 -17.62 14.25 8.36
C GLY A 3 -17.33 15.76 8.51
N GLY A 4 -17.83 16.60 7.59
CA GLY A 4 -17.66 18.06 7.65
C GLY A 4 -16.43 18.60 6.89
N ILE A 5 -15.53 17.75 6.40
CA ILE A 5 -14.40 18.19 5.58
C ILE A 5 -14.92 18.66 4.21
N LYS A 6 -14.56 19.88 3.81
CA LYS A 6 -14.99 20.47 2.54
C LYS A 6 -14.25 19.82 1.37
N ARG A 7 -14.92 19.67 0.22
CA ARG A 7 -14.33 19.05 -0.98
C ARG A 7 -13.07 19.78 -1.47
N GLU A 8 -13.05 21.09 -1.37
CA GLU A 8 -11.90 21.92 -1.74
C GLU A 8 -10.63 21.57 -0.93
N ASN A 9 -10.79 21.05 0.29
CA ASN A 9 -9.69 20.65 1.18
C ASN A 9 -9.28 19.18 1.01
N ILE A 10 -9.84 18.47 0.05
CA ILE A 10 -9.50 17.07 -0.24
C ILE A 10 -8.74 17.03 -1.56
N ILE A 11 -7.56 16.45 -1.59
CA ILE A 11 -6.85 16.09 -2.82
C ILE A 11 -7.04 14.59 -3.03
N TYR A 12 -7.76 14.22 -4.09
CA TYR A 12 -8.03 12.83 -4.40
C TYR A 12 -7.20 12.39 -5.62
N PHE A 13 -6.28 11.49 -5.36
CA PHE A 13 -5.27 10.99 -6.28
C PHE A 13 -5.40 9.46 -6.35
N THR A 14 -5.96 8.90 -7.42
CA THR A 14 -6.30 7.48 -7.48
C THR A 14 -6.39 6.93 -8.90
N PHE A 15 -6.15 5.63 -9.06
CA PHE A 15 -6.59 4.91 -10.24
C PHE A 15 -8.12 4.83 -10.24
N HIS A 16 -8.71 5.14 -11.40
CA HIS A 16 -10.17 5.19 -11.55
C HIS A 16 -10.72 4.00 -12.36
N SER A 17 -9.83 3.26 -13.00
CA SER A 17 -10.18 2.18 -13.92
C SER A 17 -11.01 1.04 -13.30
N GLU A 18 -10.91 0.82 -12.01
CA GLU A 18 -11.61 -0.29 -11.34
C GLU A 18 -13.13 -0.08 -11.24
N VAL A 19 -13.58 1.17 -11.15
CA VAL A 19 -15.00 1.52 -10.99
C VAL A 19 -15.82 1.10 -12.20
N ASP A 20 -15.27 1.34 -13.39
CA ASP A 20 -15.89 1.06 -14.69
C ASP A 20 -15.23 -0.14 -15.42
N SER A 21 -14.46 -0.96 -14.69
CA SER A 21 -13.84 -2.15 -15.23
C SER A 21 -14.88 -3.12 -15.81
N GLU A 22 -14.60 -3.72 -16.97
CA GLU A 22 -15.42 -4.81 -17.53
C GLU A 22 -15.54 -6.02 -16.59
N ARG A 23 -14.61 -6.17 -15.66
CA ARG A 23 -14.61 -7.21 -14.63
C ARG A 23 -15.49 -6.87 -13.41
N ASN A 24 -15.90 -5.61 -13.25
CA ASN A 24 -16.76 -5.19 -12.15
C ASN A 24 -18.22 -5.58 -12.44
N PRO A 25 -18.81 -6.53 -11.70
CA PRO A 25 -20.21 -6.95 -11.93
C PRO A 25 -21.22 -5.82 -11.66
N PHE A 26 -20.80 -4.76 -10.96
CA PHE A 26 -21.64 -3.63 -10.58
C PHE A 26 -20.99 -2.31 -11.03
N PRO A 27 -20.96 -1.99 -12.34
CA PRO A 27 -20.32 -0.80 -12.86
C PRO A 27 -20.74 0.48 -12.12
N GLY A 28 -19.77 1.33 -11.81
CA GLY A 28 -20.01 2.55 -11.04
C GLY A 28 -20.05 2.36 -9.52
N LYS A 29 -19.86 1.13 -9.01
CA LYS A 29 -19.88 0.85 -7.56
C LYS A 29 -18.60 0.16 -7.11
N VAL A 30 -18.15 0.49 -5.91
CA VAL A 30 -17.02 -0.17 -5.23
C VAL A 30 -17.48 -0.55 -3.82
N PHE A 31 -17.04 -1.72 -3.36
CA PHE A 31 -17.40 -2.27 -2.06
C PHE A 31 -16.14 -2.62 -1.28
N THR A 32 -16.16 -2.39 0.02
CA THR A 32 -15.08 -2.76 0.94
C THR A 32 -15.38 -4.00 1.77
N ASP A 33 -16.66 -4.36 1.83
CA ASP A 33 -17.15 -5.52 2.59
C ASP A 33 -18.13 -6.33 1.75
N PRO A 34 -18.23 -7.65 1.98
CA PRO A 34 -19.29 -8.48 1.43
C PRO A 34 -20.66 -7.90 1.78
N ALA A 35 -21.57 -7.88 0.83
CA ALA A 35 -22.87 -7.24 1.01
C ALA A 35 -24.02 -8.10 0.48
N PRO A 36 -25.16 -8.13 1.20
CA PRO A 36 -26.32 -8.91 0.77
C PRO A 36 -27.05 -8.31 -0.44
N ASP A 37 -26.80 -7.04 -0.72
CA ASP A 37 -27.39 -6.31 -1.83
C ASP A 37 -26.46 -5.17 -2.31
N THR A 38 -26.87 -4.44 -3.33
CA THR A 38 -26.14 -3.30 -3.88
C THR A 38 -26.71 -1.97 -3.42
N SER A 39 -27.40 -1.94 -2.27
CA SER A 39 -27.97 -0.72 -1.74
C SER A 39 -26.88 0.30 -1.38
N GLY A 40 -27.30 1.54 -1.29
CA GLY A 40 -26.39 2.63 -1.09
C GLY A 40 -25.54 2.56 0.18
N ASP A 41 -25.96 1.82 1.19
CA ASP A 41 -25.26 1.75 2.48
C ASP A 41 -24.01 0.82 2.44
N TRP A 42 -23.91 -0.06 1.43
CA TRP A 42 -22.82 -1.00 1.24
C TRP A 42 -21.83 -0.57 0.15
N ALA A 43 -22.32 0.18 -0.84
CA ALA A 43 -21.46 0.71 -1.88
C ALA A 43 -20.62 1.84 -1.31
N GLN A 44 -19.34 1.81 -1.54
CA GLN A 44 -18.52 3.00 -1.30
C GLN A 44 -19.07 4.16 -2.13
N TYR A 45 -19.46 5.19 -1.42
CA TYR A 45 -19.93 6.41 -2.04
C TYR A 45 -18.77 7.14 -2.66
N GLY A 46 -18.71 7.01 -3.97
CA GLY A 46 -17.70 7.57 -4.77
C GLY A 46 -17.58 9.06 -4.63
N CYS A 47 -16.45 9.45 -4.16
CA CYS A 47 -15.81 10.63 -4.68
C CYS A 47 -15.32 10.39 -6.13
N PHE A 48 -15.76 9.31 -6.77
CA PHE A 48 -15.26 8.88 -8.08
C PHE A 48 -15.49 9.89 -9.19
N ASN A 49 -16.54 10.72 -9.07
CA ASN A 49 -16.79 11.83 -10.00
C ASN A 49 -15.99 13.10 -9.65
N ASP A 50 -15.29 13.11 -8.53
CA ASP A 50 -14.59 14.25 -7.96
C ASP A 50 -13.09 13.95 -7.77
N VAL A 51 -12.50 13.11 -8.63
CA VAL A 51 -11.07 12.80 -8.59
C VAL A 51 -10.27 14.00 -9.06
N ASP A 52 -9.26 14.40 -8.31
CA ASP A 52 -8.38 15.51 -8.71
C ASP A 52 -7.34 15.05 -9.72
N TYR A 53 -6.77 13.85 -9.52
CA TYR A 53 -5.76 13.24 -10.40
C TYR A 53 -6.04 11.75 -10.57
N SER A 54 -6.06 11.27 -11.81
CA SER A 54 -6.33 9.86 -12.11
C SER A 54 -5.45 9.28 -13.22
N ASP A 55 -5.30 7.97 -13.22
CA ASP A 55 -4.75 7.13 -14.28
C ASP A 55 -3.42 7.66 -14.84
N LYS A 56 -3.41 8.23 -16.05
CA LYS A 56 -2.19 8.66 -16.74
C LYS A 56 -1.48 9.84 -16.09
N GLU A 57 -2.17 10.59 -15.23
CA GLU A 57 -1.57 11.71 -14.50
C GLU A 57 -0.79 11.21 -13.27
N LEU A 58 -1.10 9.99 -12.78
CA LEU A 58 -0.46 9.44 -11.59
C LEU A 58 1.02 9.19 -11.83
N SER A 59 1.84 9.93 -11.11
CA SER A 59 3.28 9.80 -11.17
C SER A 59 3.93 10.14 -9.83
N ARG A 60 5.11 9.57 -9.61
CA ARG A 60 5.94 9.90 -8.46
C ARG A 60 6.14 11.40 -8.31
N ASP A 61 6.51 12.07 -9.40
CA ASP A 61 6.88 13.47 -9.37
C ASP A 61 5.65 14.35 -9.03
N LEU A 62 4.46 14.00 -9.51
CA LEU A 62 3.23 14.67 -9.12
C LEU A 62 2.88 14.43 -7.65
N PHE A 63 2.99 13.19 -7.18
CA PHE A 63 2.69 12.87 -5.78
C PHE A 63 3.60 13.64 -4.82
N LEU A 64 4.91 13.64 -5.06
CA LEU A 64 5.87 14.39 -4.25
C LEU A 64 5.65 15.91 -4.34
N ALA A 65 5.25 16.43 -5.51
CA ALA A 65 4.88 17.83 -5.68
C ALA A 65 3.63 18.21 -4.89
N ILE A 66 2.63 17.31 -4.85
CA ILE A 66 1.42 17.49 -4.02
C ILE A 66 1.80 17.62 -2.55
N LEU A 67 2.59 16.69 -2.02
CA LEU A 67 3.01 16.67 -0.62
C LEU A 67 3.83 17.90 -0.21
N SER A 68 4.72 18.33 -1.07
CA SER A 68 5.62 19.48 -0.81
C SER A 68 5.04 20.85 -1.19
N GLY A 69 3.79 20.90 -1.66
CA GLY A 69 3.17 22.14 -2.12
C GLY A 69 3.93 22.78 -3.29
N ASP A 70 4.46 21.96 -4.21
CA ASP A 70 5.21 22.42 -5.38
C ASP A 70 4.29 22.58 -6.61
N VAL A 71 3.65 23.74 -6.68
CA VAL A 71 2.74 24.10 -7.79
C VAL A 71 3.42 24.07 -9.14
N GLU A 72 4.71 24.45 -9.21
CA GLU A 72 5.44 24.53 -10.48
C GLU A 72 5.70 23.14 -11.07
N THR A 73 6.20 22.20 -10.25
CA THR A 73 6.38 20.82 -10.67
C THR A 73 5.03 20.18 -11.03
N ALA A 74 3.99 20.38 -10.23
CA ALA A 74 2.67 19.86 -10.51
C ALA A 74 2.10 20.41 -11.84
N ARG A 75 2.31 21.70 -12.13
CA ARG A 75 1.94 22.34 -13.40
C ARG A 75 2.67 21.71 -14.59
N ASN A 76 3.97 21.52 -14.46
CA ASN A 76 4.80 20.96 -15.52
C ASN A 76 4.43 19.51 -15.85
N VAL A 77 4.10 18.71 -14.82
CA VAL A 77 3.71 17.30 -14.98
C VAL A 77 2.31 17.17 -15.57
N THR A 78 1.34 17.97 -15.09
CA THR A 78 -0.06 17.82 -15.48
C THR A 78 -0.48 18.67 -16.68
N GLY A 79 0.28 19.74 -17.00
CA GLY A 79 -0.12 20.74 -17.98
C GLY A 79 -1.26 21.67 -17.52
N ARG A 80 -1.72 21.54 -16.27
CA ARG A 80 -2.81 22.35 -15.72
C ARG A 80 -2.29 23.70 -15.25
N GLU A 81 -3.02 24.76 -15.49
CA GLU A 81 -2.63 26.10 -15.04
C GLU A 81 -2.62 26.23 -13.51
N ASN A 82 -3.61 25.64 -12.85
CA ASN A 82 -3.80 25.68 -11.39
C ASN A 82 -3.95 24.25 -10.84
N PRO A 83 -2.88 23.44 -10.78
CA PRO A 83 -2.92 22.12 -10.20
C PRO A 83 -3.12 22.21 -8.69
N LYS A 84 -3.86 21.25 -8.12
CA LYS A 84 -4.14 21.20 -6.70
C LYS A 84 -2.99 20.51 -5.96
N VAL A 85 -2.36 21.22 -5.05
CA VAL A 85 -1.30 20.71 -4.18
C VAL A 85 -1.62 21.04 -2.73
N LEU A 86 -0.89 20.48 -1.77
CA LEU A 86 -1.01 20.84 -0.37
C LEU A 86 -0.77 22.35 -0.20
N SER A 87 -1.79 23.05 0.29
CA SER A 87 -1.80 24.51 0.46
C SER A 87 -2.31 24.93 1.85
N ALA A 88 -2.21 24.04 2.83
CA ALA A 88 -2.55 24.31 4.22
C ALA A 88 -1.49 25.22 4.87
N GLY A 89 -1.76 25.68 6.08
CA GLY A 89 -0.88 26.58 6.85
C GLY A 89 -0.48 26.00 8.21
N PRO A 90 0.31 26.76 9.00
CA PRO A 90 0.87 26.28 10.27
C PRO A 90 -0.16 26.01 11.38
N ASP A 91 -1.40 26.45 11.20
CA ASP A 91 -2.49 26.19 12.13
C ASP A 91 -3.43 25.06 11.67
N ASP A 92 -3.19 24.52 10.47
CA ASP A 92 -4.06 23.51 9.88
C ASP A 92 -3.63 22.09 10.24
N THR A 93 -4.62 21.20 10.28
CA THR A 93 -4.41 19.76 10.43
C THR A 93 -4.51 19.06 9.07
N VAL A 94 -3.52 18.23 8.75
CA VAL A 94 -3.46 17.45 7.53
C VAL A 94 -3.59 15.97 7.86
N PHE A 95 -4.38 15.25 7.07
CA PHE A 95 -4.45 13.80 7.08
C PHE A 95 -4.10 13.27 5.69
N THR A 96 -3.21 12.30 5.64
CA THR A 96 -2.89 11.57 4.40
C THR A 96 -3.17 10.10 4.59
N TYR A 97 -3.92 9.53 3.66
CA TYR A 97 -4.05 8.09 3.48
C TYR A 97 -3.38 7.70 2.18
N PHE A 98 -2.48 6.74 2.26
CA PHE A 98 -1.76 6.19 1.10
C PHE A 98 -1.97 4.68 1.05
N ILE A 99 -2.29 4.17 -0.13
CA ILE A 99 -2.36 2.74 -0.41
C ILE A 99 -1.79 2.48 -1.81
N ASP A 100 -0.79 1.64 -1.89
CA ASP A 100 -0.25 1.03 -3.11
C ASP A 100 0.75 -0.08 -2.70
N HIS A 101 1.42 -0.68 -3.65
CA HIS A 101 2.49 -1.63 -3.38
C HIS A 101 3.69 -0.95 -2.68
N GLY A 102 4.38 -1.73 -1.86
CA GLY A 102 5.60 -1.31 -1.18
C GLY A 102 6.62 -2.43 -1.09
N ASP A 103 7.86 -2.01 -0.82
CA ASP A 103 8.98 -2.89 -0.57
C ASP A 103 9.96 -2.20 0.38
N THR A 104 11.02 -2.87 0.80
CA THR A 104 11.99 -2.30 1.74
C THR A 104 12.59 -1.00 1.20
N GLY A 105 12.32 0.13 1.87
CA GLY A 105 12.83 1.45 1.55
C GLY A 105 12.18 2.09 0.32
N LEU A 106 11.06 1.55 -0.18
CA LEU A 106 10.33 2.14 -1.30
C LEU A 106 8.83 1.83 -1.26
N ILE A 107 8.04 2.72 -1.83
CA ILE A 107 6.63 2.54 -2.18
C ILE A 107 6.43 2.83 -3.66
N LEU A 108 5.34 2.33 -4.24
CA LEU A 108 5.01 2.62 -5.63
C LEU A 108 3.92 3.70 -5.71
N VAL A 109 3.98 4.48 -6.77
CA VAL A 109 2.87 5.29 -7.27
C VAL A 109 2.66 4.85 -8.71
N GLY A 110 1.68 3.99 -8.91
CA GLY A 110 1.53 3.26 -10.14
C GLY A 110 2.73 2.35 -10.42
N PHE A 111 3.49 2.68 -11.46
CA PHE A 111 4.70 1.93 -11.83
C PHE A 111 6.02 2.64 -11.48
N GLN A 112 5.97 3.67 -10.65
CA GLN A 112 7.14 4.49 -10.30
C GLN A 112 7.44 4.38 -8.82
N ALA A 113 8.69 4.04 -8.48
CA ALA A 113 9.13 3.94 -7.11
C ALA A 113 9.41 5.31 -6.48
N ILE A 114 8.97 5.47 -5.23
CA ILE A 114 9.34 6.55 -4.32
C ILE A 114 10.17 5.92 -3.21
N THR A 115 11.40 6.38 -3.02
CA THR A 115 12.25 5.92 -1.92
C THR A 115 11.90 6.64 -0.61
N ASP A 116 12.34 6.05 0.51
CA ASP A 116 12.27 6.69 1.83
C ASP A 116 12.91 8.10 1.81
N GLU A 117 14.05 8.27 1.14
CA GLU A 117 14.73 9.56 1.01
C GLU A 117 13.92 10.59 0.21
N MET A 118 13.30 10.18 -0.91
CA MET A 118 12.45 11.06 -1.70
C MET A 118 11.23 11.51 -0.92
N LEU A 119 10.61 10.60 -0.17
CA LEU A 119 9.48 10.91 0.69
C LEU A 119 9.88 11.87 1.81
N MET A 120 10.98 11.58 2.52
CA MET A 120 11.50 12.46 3.57
C MET A 120 11.85 13.84 3.05
N ASP A 121 12.43 13.97 1.86
CA ASP A 121 12.72 15.26 1.23
C ASP A 121 11.44 16.08 0.97
N ALA A 122 10.36 15.42 0.51
CA ALA A 122 9.08 16.09 0.30
C ALA A 122 8.44 16.55 1.63
N LEU A 123 8.48 15.72 2.68
CA LEU A 123 7.98 16.07 4.01
C LEU A 123 8.79 17.21 4.65
N ASN A 124 10.12 17.19 4.52
CA ASN A 124 10.99 18.27 4.99
C ASN A 124 10.68 19.59 4.27
N LYS A 125 10.48 19.57 2.96
CA LYS A 125 10.07 20.76 2.19
C LYS A 125 8.72 21.30 2.65
N ALA A 126 7.75 20.43 2.95
CA ALA A 126 6.47 20.83 3.49
C ALA A 126 6.61 21.47 4.89
N HIS A 127 7.47 20.92 5.73
CA HIS A 127 7.80 21.46 7.04
C HIS A 127 8.45 22.83 6.96
N GLU A 128 9.48 22.99 6.12
CA GLU A 128 10.16 24.27 5.89
C GLU A 128 9.22 25.36 5.37
N LYS A 129 8.26 25.00 4.53
CA LYS A 129 7.22 25.91 4.00
C LYS A 129 6.08 26.16 4.98
N GLN A 130 6.05 25.48 6.13
CA GLN A 130 4.97 25.56 7.13
C GLN A 130 3.59 25.23 6.53
N LEU A 131 3.48 24.16 5.75
CA LEU A 131 2.25 23.74 5.09
C LEU A 131 1.31 22.94 6.01
N TYR A 132 1.60 22.81 7.28
CA TYR A 132 0.77 22.14 8.27
C TYR A 132 1.16 22.54 9.69
N GLY A 133 0.21 22.48 10.62
CA GLY A 133 0.46 22.53 12.05
C GLY A 133 0.60 21.14 12.66
N LYS A 134 -0.23 20.20 12.19
CA LYS A 134 -0.19 18.78 12.54
C LYS A 134 -0.44 17.93 11.29
N TRP A 135 0.29 16.82 11.15
CA TRP A 135 0.12 15.92 10.01
C TRP A 135 0.07 14.46 10.47
N VAL A 136 -1.05 13.79 10.20
CA VAL A 136 -1.19 12.35 10.42
C VAL A 136 -1.15 11.61 9.09
N TRP A 137 -0.36 10.55 9.04
CA TRP A 137 -0.24 9.65 7.90
C TRP A 137 -0.72 8.25 8.26
N PHE A 138 -1.55 7.70 7.41
CA PHE A 138 -1.86 6.29 7.37
C PHE A 138 -1.33 5.73 6.06
N MET A 139 -0.40 4.76 6.17
CA MET A 139 0.24 4.16 5.00
C MET A 139 -0.01 2.66 4.94
N GLU A 140 -0.71 2.25 3.92
CA GLU A 140 -0.92 0.85 3.58
C GLU A 140 -0.03 0.43 2.42
N ALA A 141 0.99 -0.34 2.74
CA ALA A 141 1.88 -0.99 1.80
C ALA A 141 2.65 -2.12 2.51
N CYS A 142 3.09 -3.11 1.77
CA CYS A 142 4.07 -4.08 2.27
C CYS A 142 5.34 -3.34 2.69
N PHE A 143 5.97 -3.77 3.79
CA PHE A 143 7.22 -3.19 4.30
C PHE A 143 7.14 -1.68 4.59
N SER A 144 5.94 -1.13 4.77
CA SER A 144 5.70 0.32 4.86
C SER A 144 6.43 1.00 6.01
N GLY A 145 6.73 0.29 7.08
CA GLY A 145 7.57 0.80 8.17
C GLY A 145 8.99 1.17 7.75
N SER A 146 9.49 0.59 6.65
CA SER A 146 10.80 0.93 6.10
C SER A 146 10.90 2.33 5.48
N MET A 147 9.77 3.01 5.29
CA MET A 147 9.71 4.35 4.70
C MET A 147 10.01 5.46 5.71
N PHE A 148 9.89 5.20 7.02
CA PHE A 148 9.92 6.25 8.05
C PHE A 148 11.00 6.11 9.13
N PRO A 149 12.09 5.30 8.99
CA PRO A 149 13.06 5.12 10.05
C PRO A 149 13.85 6.40 10.39
N LYS A 150 13.84 7.36 9.47
CA LYS A 150 14.55 8.66 9.60
C LYS A 150 13.61 9.83 9.89
N LEU A 151 12.31 9.59 10.11
CA LEU A 151 11.35 10.65 10.41
C LEU A 151 11.64 11.23 11.80
N PRO A 152 11.97 12.54 11.93
CA PRO A 152 12.20 13.17 13.22
C PRO A 152 10.93 13.21 14.09
N GLU A 153 11.10 13.19 15.41
CA GLU A 153 9.97 13.24 16.37
C GLU A 153 9.46 14.67 16.62
N ASP A 154 10.18 15.70 16.17
CA ASP A 154 9.92 17.11 16.46
C ASP A 154 9.39 17.91 15.25
N VAL A 155 8.92 17.24 14.20
CA VAL A 155 8.39 17.88 12.98
C VAL A 155 6.86 17.88 12.92
N ASN A 156 6.15 17.58 14.02
CA ASN A 156 4.69 17.52 14.08
C ASN A 156 4.06 16.57 13.03
N ILE A 157 4.71 15.46 12.75
CA ILE A 157 4.20 14.40 11.87
C ILE A 157 4.10 13.12 12.69
N TYR A 158 2.96 12.45 12.60
CA TYR A 158 2.72 11.13 13.16
C TYR A 158 2.32 10.16 12.04
N VAL A 159 2.88 8.97 12.03
CA VAL A 159 2.64 7.96 11.01
C VAL A 159 2.22 6.65 11.66
N MET A 160 1.16 6.03 11.15
CA MET A 160 0.81 4.64 11.35
C MET A 160 0.98 3.89 10.02
N THR A 161 1.74 2.80 10.04
CA THR A 161 1.95 1.95 8.87
C THR A 161 1.29 0.59 9.05
N ALA A 162 0.74 0.05 7.97
CA ALA A 162 0.07 -1.25 7.99
C ALA A 162 1.02 -2.40 8.32
N ALA A 163 2.27 -2.31 7.90
CA ALA A 163 3.32 -3.28 8.19
C ALA A 163 4.57 -2.59 8.76
N ASP A 164 5.45 -3.35 9.39
CA ASP A 164 6.79 -2.89 9.75
C ASP A 164 7.74 -2.93 8.52
N ALA A 165 9.04 -2.86 8.77
CA ALA A 165 10.05 -2.90 7.71
C ALA A 165 10.32 -4.32 7.16
N GLU A 166 9.75 -5.36 7.75
CA GLU A 166 10.11 -6.77 7.51
C GLU A 166 8.94 -7.64 7.02
N HIS A 167 7.69 -7.16 7.19
CA HIS A 167 6.49 -7.92 6.89
C HIS A 167 5.69 -7.33 5.72
N GLU A 168 4.97 -8.23 5.06
CA GLU A 168 3.98 -7.86 4.04
C GLU A 168 2.68 -7.36 4.66
N ALA A 169 1.85 -6.67 3.86
CA ALA A 169 0.46 -6.41 4.17
C ALA A 169 -0.44 -7.54 3.63
N TYR A 170 -1.63 -7.67 4.21
CA TYR A 170 -2.59 -8.72 3.86
C TYR A 170 -3.89 -8.11 3.40
N MET A 171 -4.40 -8.65 2.27
CA MET A 171 -5.73 -8.34 1.78
C MET A 171 -6.78 -9.20 2.50
N SER A 172 -7.99 -8.69 2.60
CA SER A 172 -9.12 -9.35 3.25
C SER A 172 -10.35 -9.38 2.36
N ASN A 173 -11.34 -10.18 2.77
CA ASN A 173 -12.54 -10.41 1.97
C ASN A 173 -12.21 -10.81 0.53
N CYS A 174 -11.21 -11.69 0.40
CA CYS A 174 -10.84 -12.30 -0.87
C CYS A 174 -11.83 -13.44 -1.22
N PRO A 175 -11.90 -13.92 -2.48
CA PRO A 175 -12.67 -15.11 -2.77
C PRO A 175 -12.35 -16.27 -1.83
N PRO A 176 -13.38 -16.97 -1.28
CA PRO A 176 -14.79 -16.92 -1.63
C PRO A 176 -15.63 -15.86 -0.90
N ASP A 177 -15.05 -15.04 -0.03
CA ASP A 177 -15.76 -14.11 0.84
C ASP A 177 -15.94 -12.71 0.19
N ASP A 178 -15.82 -12.60 -1.12
CA ASP A 178 -15.89 -11.38 -1.93
C ASP A 178 -17.28 -11.12 -2.54
N ALA A 179 -18.35 -11.77 -2.02
CA ALA A 179 -19.65 -11.75 -2.69
C ALA A 179 -20.49 -10.50 -2.35
N ILE A 180 -21.02 -9.88 -3.39
CA ILE A 180 -22.00 -8.78 -3.32
C ILE A 180 -23.30 -9.25 -3.96
N ALA A 181 -24.41 -9.21 -3.23
CA ALA A 181 -25.71 -9.70 -3.70
C ALA A 181 -25.66 -11.13 -4.27
N GLY A 182 -24.74 -11.96 -3.79
CA GLY A 182 -24.51 -13.32 -4.27
C GLY A 182 -23.59 -13.47 -5.46
N GLU A 183 -23.11 -12.36 -6.05
CA GLU A 183 -22.15 -12.34 -7.14
C GLU A 183 -20.74 -12.09 -6.59
N SER A 184 -19.76 -12.89 -7.02
CA SER A 184 -18.36 -12.65 -6.67
C SER A 184 -17.80 -11.46 -7.41
N MET A 185 -17.05 -10.62 -6.71
CA MET A 185 -16.31 -9.50 -7.29
C MET A 185 -15.02 -9.94 -8.00
N ASN A 186 -14.56 -11.18 -7.80
CA ASN A 186 -13.26 -11.70 -8.25
C ASN A 186 -12.07 -10.83 -7.83
N THR A 187 -12.16 -10.27 -6.63
CA THR A 187 -11.10 -9.47 -6.02
C THR A 187 -11.15 -9.56 -4.51
N CYS A 188 -10.10 -9.14 -3.84
CA CYS A 188 -10.17 -8.86 -2.41
C CYS A 188 -10.83 -7.48 -2.24
N LEU A 189 -11.80 -7.36 -1.33
CA LEU A 189 -12.58 -6.14 -1.20
C LEU A 189 -11.90 -5.08 -0.33
N SER A 190 -10.99 -5.51 0.56
CA SER A 190 -10.32 -4.62 1.51
C SER A 190 -8.95 -5.17 1.88
N SER A 191 -8.28 -4.50 2.81
CA SER A 191 -7.15 -5.05 3.54
C SER A 191 -7.50 -5.32 4.99
N LEU A 192 -6.72 -6.17 5.62
CA LEU A 192 -6.89 -6.51 7.03
C LEU A 192 -6.72 -5.28 7.94
N TRP A 193 -5.77 -4.43 7.61
CA TRP A 193 -5.47 -3.21 8.36
C TRP A 193 -6.54 -2.13 8.15
N ASP A 194 -6.99 -1.91 6.91
CA ASP A 194 -8.05 -0.95 6.59
C ASP A 194 -9.34 -1.28 7.33
N GLU A 195 -9.75 -2.52 7.28
CA GLU A 195 -10.92 -2.94 8.02
C GLU A 195 -10.80 -2.69 9.51
N ALA A 196 -9.64 -2.99 10.10
CA ALA A 196 -9.43 -2.84 11.53
C ALA A 196 -9.56 -1.37 11.94
N TYR A 197 -8.90 -0.43 11.23
CA TYR A 197 -8.97 0.97 11.64
C TYR A 197 -10.32 1.62 11.30
N MET A 198 -10.94 1.26 10.17
CA MET A 198 -12.24 1.81 9.79
C MET A 198 -13.33 1.41 10.78
N VAL A 199 -13.34 0.14 11.22
CA VAL A 199 -14.28 -0.32 12.25
C VAL A 199 -14.07 0.42 13.56
N TYR A 200 -12.81 0.55 13.99
CA TYR A 200 -12.53 1.27 15.22
C TYR A 200 -13.02 2.72 15.16
N LEU A 201 -12.76 3.43 14.05
CA LEU A 201 -13.25 4.81 13.85
C LEU A 201 -14.76 4.94 13.95
N GLU A 202 -15.48 3.97 13.40
CA GLU A 202 -16.94 3.96 13.41
C GLU A 202 -17.53 3.65 14.80
N GLU A 203 -16.91 2.73 15.53
CA GLU A 203 -17.34 2.32 16.86
C GLU A 203 -16.93 3.30 17.95
N HIS A 204 -15.84 4.05 17.73
CA HIS A 204 -15.22 4.95 18.71
C HIS A 204 -14.97 6.36 18.14
N PRO A 205 -16.00 7.09 17.68
CA PRO A 205 -15.82 8.39 17.03
C PRO A 205 -15.19 9.46 17.95
N GLU A 206 -15.33 9.29 19.27
CA GLU A 206 -14.72 10.17 20.29
C GLU A 206 -13.38 9.63 20.82
N GLY A 207 -12.83 8.59 20.19
CA GLY A 207 -11.58 7.95 20.60
C GLY A 207 -10.35 8.80 20.29
N LYS A 208 -9.19 8.29 20.71
CA LYS A 208 -7.88 8.89 20.47
C LYS A 208 -7.08 8.08 19.46
N ILE A 209 -6.09 8.71 18.83
CA ILE A 209 -5.18 8.05 17.87
C ILE A 209 -4.49 6.84 18.52
N GLY A 210 -3.98 6.97 19.75
CA GLY A 210 -3.29 5.86 20.43
C GLY A 210 -4.19 4.66 20.69
N GLU A 211 -5.46 4.89 21.09
CA GLU A 211 -6.44 3.83 21.30
C GLU A 211 -6.79 3.10 20.00
N LEU A 212 -6.95 3.86 18.89
CA LEU A 212 -7.14 3.29 17.56
C LEU A 212 -5.96 2.41 17.17
N VAL A 213 -4.74 2.91 17.30
CA VAL A 213 -3.53 2.16 16.89
C VAL A 213 -3.36 0.88 17.70
N ASP A 214 -3.61 0.92 19.02
CA ASP A 214 -3.50 -0.26 19.86
C ASP A 214 -4.56 -1.32 19.48
N ALA A 215 -5.79 -0.89 19.23
CA ALA A 215 -6.85 -1.78 18.76
C ALA A 215 -6.54 -2.39 17.37
N VAL A 216 -6.04 -1.58 16.45
CA VAL A 216 -5.64 -2.07 15.11
C VAL A 216 -4.50 -3.08 15.20
N LYS A 217 -3.48 -2.84 16.05
CA LYS A 217 -2.39 -3.79 16.31
C LYS A 217 -2.90 -5.13 16.84
N GLU A 218 -3.86 -5.09 17.75
CA GLU A 218 -4.46 -6.31 18.31
C GLU A 218 -5.29 -7.06 17.28
N GLU A 219 -6.08 -6.34 16.47
CA GLU A 219 -6.96 -6.96 15.48
C GLU A 219 -6.17 -7.64 14.35
N VAL A 220 -5.18 -6.93 13.78
CA VAL A 220 -4.34 -7.43 12.68
C VAL A 220 -3.56 -8.68 13.08
N LYS A 221 -3.05 -8.73 14.32
CA LYS A 221 -2.27 -9.89 14.83
C LYS A 221 -3.08 -11.17 15.01
N LYS A 222 -4.41 -11.11 15.04
CA LYS A 222 -5.24 -12.31 15.20
C LYS A 222 -5.16 -13.21 13.98
N ASP A 223 -5.01 -12.63 12.80
CA ASP A 223 -5.22 -13.31 11.54
C ASP A 223 -3.99 -13.30 10.63
N SER A 224 -2.91 -12.60 11.02
CA SER A 224 -1.68 -12.49 10.22
C SER A 224 -0.44 -12.25 11.08
N ASP A 225 0.73 -12.34 10.48
CA ASP A 225 2.01 -11.89 11.03
C ASP A 225 2.33 -10.43 10.69
N GLN A 226 1.44 -9.74 9.99
CA GLN A 226 1.53 -8.32 9.69
C GLN A 226 1.72 -7.50 10.97
N ASN A 227 2.71 -6.62 11.00
CA ASN A 227 3.12 -5.91 12.21
C ASN A 227 2.98 -4.39 12.05
N VAL A 228 1.86 -3.86 12.51
CA VAL A 228 1.54 -2.41 12.47
C VAL A 228 2.56 -1.60 13.27
N SER A 229 3.09 -0.54 12.67
CA SER A 229 4.15 0.28 13.26
C SER A 229 3.80 1.77 13.31
N GLU A 230 4.53 2.51 14.13
CA GLU A 230 4.31 3.94 14.39
C GLU A 230 5.63 4.70 14.33
N PHE A 231 5.61 5.91 13.74
CA PHE A 231 6.79 6.77 13.59
C PHE A 231 6.45 8.23 13.86
N GLY A 232 7.49 9.05 14.08
CA GLY A 232 7.37 10.49 14.32
C GLY A 232 6.88 10.86 15.70
N ASP A 233 6.12 11.95 15.83
CA ASP A 233 5.71 12.56 17.11
C ASP A 233 4.67 11.71 17.84
N LYS A 234 5.11 10.97 18.84
CA LYS A 234 4.25 10.10 19.66
C LYS A 234 3.27 10.86 20.58
N SER A 235 3.41 12.16 20.74
CA SER A 235 2.44 12.97 21.49
C SER A 235 1.06 12.98 20.83
N PHE A 236 1.00 12.70 19.53
CA PHE A 236 -0.25 12.59 18.76
C PHE A 236 -1.17 11.46 19.23
N ARG A 237 -0.63 10.46 19.93
CA ARG A 237 -1.43 9.36 20.49
C ARG A 237 -2.54 9.85 21.44
N ASP A 238 -2.34 11.01 22.06
CA ASP A 238 -3.34 11.64 22.96
C ASP A 238 -4.36 12.53 22.26
N LEU A 239 -4.20 12.80 20.97
CA LEU A 239 -5.10 13.64 20.18
C LEU A 239 -6.40 12.91 19.83
N PRO A 240 -7.55 13.63 19.80
CA PRO A 240 -8.82 13.05 19.42
C PRO A 240 -8.84 12.75 17.91
N LEU A 241 -9.48 11.64 17.55
CA LEU A 241 -9.67 11.23 16.14
C LEU A 241 -10.45 12.28 15.33
N SER A 242 -11.36 13.00 15.98
CA SER A 242 -12.15 14.06 15.35
C SER A 242 -11.32 15.20 14.77
N ASP A 243 -10.11 15.46 15.29
CA ASP A 243 -9.20 16.49 14.76
C ASP A 243 -8.74 16.19 13.33
N PHE A 244 -8.76 14.91 12.92
CA PHE A 244 -8.25 14.43 11.64
C PHE A 244 -9.34 13.90 10.70
N PHE A 245 -10.37 13.26 11.26
CA PHE A 245 -11.42 12.61 10.47
C PHE A 245 -12.75 13.39 10.46
N GLY A 246 -12.84 14.44 11.27
CA GLY A 246 -14.08 15.18 11.44
C GLY A 246 -15.13 14.38 12.21
N ALA A 247 -16.40 14.78 12.10
CA ALA A 247 -17.50 14.08 12.75
C ALA A 247 -17.81 12.77 12.01
N MET A 248 -17.44 11.65 12.60
CA MET A 248 -17.75 10.33 12.03
C MET A 248 -19.23 10.01 12.23
N PRO A 249 -19.96 9.57 11.17
CA PRO A 249 -21.32 9.08 11.32
C PRO A 249 -21.32 7.76 12.10
N ALA A 250 -22.36 7.53 12.91
CA ALA A 250 -22.53 6.25 13.58
C ALA A 250 -22.56 5.11 12.55
N SER A 251 -21.83 4.04 12.85
CA SER A 251 -21.67 2.89 11.98
C SER A 251 -22.97 2.15 11.72
N ARG A 252 -23.10 1.60 10.51
CA ARG A 252 -24.13 0.64 10.12
C ARG A 252 -23.57 -0.70 9.67
N HIS A 253 -22.26 -0.92 9.85
CA HIS A 253 -21.67 -2.21 9.45
C HIS A 253 -22.18 -3.34 10.32
N GLY A 254 -22.65 -4.39 9.66
CA GLY A 254 -23.09 -5.63 10.31
C GLY A 254 -21.91 -6.37 10.94
N LYS A 255 -22.22 -7.39 11.75
CA LYS A 255 -21.19 -8.29 12.27
C LYS A 255 -20.43 -8.91 11.11
N ARG A 256 -19.11 -8.75 11.12
CA ARG A 256 -18.21 -9.35 10.14
C ARG A 256 -18.28 -10.87 10.23
N GLY A 257 -18.36 -11.50 9.06
CA GLY A 257 -18.28 -12.95 8.90
C GLY A 257 -16.84 -13.46 8.92
N SER A 258 -16.66 -14.72 8.54
CA SER A 258 -15.35 -15.29 8.23
C SER A 258 -14.71 -14.52 7.07
N LYS A 259 -13.41 -14.27 7.16
CA LYS A 259 -12.66 -13.51 6.15
C LYS A 259 -11.64 -14.42 5.50
N SER A 260 -11.59 -14.42 4.17
CA SER A 260 -10.46 -14.97 3.43
C SER A 260 -9.34 -13.94 3.41
N ILE A 261 -8.23 -14.25 4.09
CA ILE A 261 -7.07 -13.40 4.22
C ILE A 261 -5.95 -13.94 3.34
N VAL A 262 -5.36 -13.09 2.52
CA VAL A 262 -4.36 -13.48 1.52
C VAL A 262 -3.24 -12.44 1.52
N SER A 263 -1.99 -12.89 1.64
CA SER A 263 -0.83 -12.02 1.43
C SER A 263 -0.89 -11.37 0.05
N VAL A 264 -0.51 -10.11 -0.06
CA VAL A 264 -0.56 -9.32 -1.31
C VAL A 264 0.10 -10.06 -2.48
N ASP A 265 1.25 -10.70 -2.25
CA ASP A 265 1.96 -11.46 -3.28
C ASP A 265 1.20 -12.70 -3.79
N ALA A 266 0.36 -13.30 -2.95
CA ALA A 266 -0.39 -14.51 -3.30
C ALA A 266 -1.74 -14.20 -3.99
N VAL A 267 -2.21 -12.96 -3.99
CA VAL A 267 -3.51 -12.57 -4.54
C VAL A 267 -3.71 -13.00 -6.00
N PRO A 268 -2.78 -12.75 -6.95
CA PRO A 268 -3.01 -13.12 -8.34
C PRO A 268 -3.28 -14.60 -8.56
N ARG A 269 -2.52 -15.47 -7.87
CA ARG A 269 -2.70 -16.93 -7.95
C ARG A 269 -4.00 -17.38 -7.25
N HIS A 270 -4.33 -16.77 -6.13
CA HIS A 270 -5.55 -17.05 -5.39
C HIS A 270 -6.80 -16.73 -6.24
N LEU A 271 -6.85 -15.57 -6.87
CA LEU A 271 -7.95 -15.18 -7.75
C LEU A 271 -8.08 -16.14 -8.95
N ALA A 272 -6.98 -16.43 -9.62
CA ALA A 272 -7.00 -17.36 -10.76
C ALA A 272 -7.45 -18.78 -10.36
N MET A 273 -7.10 -19.25 -9.17
CA MET A 273 -7.59 -20.53 -8.63
C MET A 273 -9.10 -20.51 -8.45
N TRP A 274 -9.66 -19.43 -7.94
CA TRP A 274 -11.10 -19.29 -7.74
C TRP A 274 -11.85 -19.14 -9.06
N GLU A 275 -11.29 -18.51 -10.09
CA GLU A 275 -11.83 -18.53 -11.45
C GLU A 275 -11.96 -19.96 -11.98
N VAL A 276 -10.95 -20.82 -11.79
CA VAL A 276 -11.02 -22.25 -12.16
C VAL A 276 -12.13 -22.98 -11.41
N ILE A 277 -12.27 -22.73 -10.10
CA ILE A 277 -13.27 -23.39 -9.25
C ILE A 277 -14.71 -23.03 -9.68
N ARG A 278 -14.93 -21.77 -10.10
CA ARG A 278 -16.25 -21.24 -10.47
C ARG A 278 -16.61 -21.44 -11.95
N ALA A 279 -15.62 -21.69 -12.81
CA ALA A 279 -15.79 -21.77 -14.25
C ALA A 279 -16.79 -22.87 -14.66
N ASP A 280 -17.67 -22.54 -15.57
CA ASP A 280 -18.50 -23.54 -16.25
C ASP A 280 -17.68 -24.39 -17.25
N LYS A 281 -18.33 -25.37 -17.90
CA LYS A 281 -17.62 -26.26 -18.86
C LYS A 281 -17.01 -25.54 -20.06
N ASN A 282 -17.55 -24.38 -20.45
CA ASN A 282 -17.08 -23.63 -21.61
C ASN A 282 -15.89 -22.73 -21.23
N GLU A 283 -15.91 -22.23 -20.01
CA GLU A 283 -14.92 -21.29 -19.47
C GLU A 283 -13.74 -22.01 -18.82
N LEU A 284 -13.95 -23.23 -18.30
CA LEU A 284 -12.96 -23.97 -17.53
C LEU A 284 -11.58 -24.06 -18.20
N LYS A 285 -11.56 -24.29 -19.52
CA LYS A 285 -10.30 -24.40 -20.26
C LYS A 285 -9.51 -23.08 -20.24
N ASN A 286 -10.20 -21.96 -20.37
CA ASN A 286 -9.56 -20.63 -20.37
C ASN A 286 -9.08 -20.29 -18.96
N ALA A 287 -9.89 -20.52 -17.94
CA ALA A 287 -9.52 -20.33 -16.55
C ALA A 287 -8.30 -21.18 -16.15
N MET A 288 -8.27 -22.46 -16.52
CA MET A 288 -7.11 -23.33 -16.29
C MET A 288 -5.86 -22.85 -17.01
N ASN A 289 -5.98 -22.40 -18.26
CA ASN A 289 -4.83 -21.85 -19.01
C ASN A 289 -4.26 -20.61 -18.32
N GLU A 290 -5.12 -19.73 -17.80
CA GLU A 290 -4.69 -18.53 -17.11
C GLU A 290 -4.03 -18.87 -15.77
N TYR A 291 -4.61 -19.76 -14.99
CA TYR A 291 -4.00 -20.26 -13.74
C TYR A 291 -2.60 -20.86 -14.01
N GLU A 292 -2.49 -21.76 -15.03
CA GLU A 292 -1.19 -22.31 -15.41
C GLU A 292 -0.21 -21.25 -15.88
N ARG A 293 -0.67 -20.21 -16.57
CA ARG A 293 0.17 -19.08 -17.00
C ARG A 293 0.76 -18.35 -15.81
N ILE A 294 -0.06 -18.07 -14.79
CA ILE A 294 0.38 -17.40 -13.56
C ILE A 294 1.37 -18.28 -12.81
N VAL A 295 1.06 -19.54 -12.55
CA VAL A 295 1.96 -20.47 -11.86
C VAL A 295 3.30 -20.63 -12.59
N LYS A 296 3.28 -20.72 -13.93
CA LYS A 296 4.51 -20.78 -14.74
C LYS A 296 5.31 -19.47 -14.65
N ALA A 297 4.62 -18.33 -14.62
CA ALA A 297 5.27 -17.03 -14.48
C ALA A 297 5.92 -16.89 -13.09
N GLU A 298 5.25 -17.30 -12.02
CA GLU A 298 5.81 -17.33 -10.66
C GLU A 298 7.04 -18.26 -10.58
N ALA A 299 6.95 -19.48 -11.12
CA ALA A 299 8.06 -20.40 -11.15
C ALA A 299 9.28 -19.85 -11.95
N LYS A 300 9.02 -19.15 -13.05
CA LYS A 300 10.08 -18.47 -13.81
C LYS A 300 10.71 -17.37 -12.97
N LYS A 301 9.89 -16.56 -12.29
CA LYS A 301 10.38 -15.50 -11.39
C LYS A 301 11.26 -16.07 -10.26
N GLU A 302 10.88 -17.20 -9.65
CA GLU A 302 11.73 -17.86 -8.65
C GLU A 302 13.09 -18.27 -9.19
N VAL A 303 13.16 -18.75 -10.44
CA VAL A 303 14.43 -19.07 -11.10
C VAL A 303 15.29 -17.82 -11.26
N GLU A 304 14.70 -16.68 -11.62
CA GLU A 304 15.45 -15.42 -11.75
C GLU A 304 15.95 -14.92 -10.39
N VAL A 305 15.15 -15.01 -9.33
CA VAL A 305 15.58 -14.69 -7.97
C VAL A 305 16.74 -15.61 -7.53
N MET A 306 16.66 -16.91 -7.83
CA MET A 306 17.76 -17.84 -7.54
C MET A 306 19.04 -17.48 -8.32
N ARG A 307 18.92 -17.10 -9.59
CA ARG A 307 20.06 -16.62 -10.39
C ARG A 307 20.72 -15.39 -9.78
N LEU A 308 19.90 -14.42 -9.34
CA LEU A 308 20.39 -13.26 -8.61
C LEU A 308 21.15 -13.71 -7.34
N GLY A 309 20.57 -14.60 -6.56
CA GLY A 309 21.20 -15.12 -5.35
C GLY A 309 22.53 -15.82 -5.61
N VAL A 310 22.60 -16.66 -6.65
CA VAL A 310 23.85 -17.35 -7.03
C VAL A 310 24.90 -16.36 -7.52
N ALA A 311 24.51 -15.30 -8.24
CA ALA A 311 25.44 -14.27 -8.71
C ALA A 311 26.00 -13.41 -7.57
N LEU A 312 25.19 -13.15 -6.53
CA LEU A 312 25.58 -12.30 -5.39
C LEU A 312 26.22 -13.06 -4.23
N MET A 313 25.97 -14.38 -4.12
CA MET A 313 26.57 -15.25 -3.08
C MET A 313 26.87 -16.63 -3.68
N ASN A 314 26.37 -17.70 -3.10
CA ASN A 314 26.44 -19.04 -3.66
C ASN A 314 25.08 -19.75 -3.49
N GLU A 315 24.85 -20.82 -4.24
CA GLU A 315 23.56 -21.51 -4.28
C GLU A 315 23.04 -21.91 -2.89
N LYS A 316 23.91 -22.45 -2.02
CA LYS A 316 23.52 -22.86 -0.67
C LYS A 316 23.10 -21.66 0.19
N SER A 317 23.86 -20.56 0.12
CA SER A 317 23.56 -19.32 0.86
C SER A 317 22.31 -18.64 0.29
N ALA A 318 22.16 -18.59 -1.03
CA ALA A 318 20.98 -18.04 -1.68
C ALA A 318 19.69 -18.79 -1.27
N THR A 319 19.72 -20.14 -1.31
CA THR A 319 18.59 -20.96 -0.88
C THR A 319 18.21 -20.72 0.59
N ALA A 320 19.20 -20.59 1.46
CA ALA A 320 18.97 -20.32 2.88
C ALA A 320 18.42 -18.90 3.09
N ALA A 321 18.96 -17.91 2.39
CA ALA A 321 18.54 -16.52 2.46
C ALA A 321 17.09 -16.32 1.99
N MET A 322 16.74 -16.88 0.84
CA MET A 322 15.38 -16.80 0.31
C MET A 322 14.32 -17.40 1.24
N LYS A 323 14.72 -18.36 2.08
CA LYS A 323 13.82 -19.03 3.01
C LYS A 323 13.67 -18.30 4.34
N ASN A 324 14.76 -17.78 4.88
CA ASN A 324 14.81 -17.34 6.28
C ASN A 324 15.05 -15.84 6.44
N GLY A 325 15.60 -15.16 5.42
CA GLY A 325 15.99 -13.74 5.52
C GLY A 325 17.00 -13.46 6.64
N THR A 326 17.04 -12.22 7.08
CA THR A 326 17.75 -11.76 8.28
C THR A 326 17.04 -10.53 8.85
N GLU A 327 16.95 -10.47 10.19
CA GLU A 327 16.35 -9.34 10.90
C GLU A 327 17.32 -8.13 11.03
N SER A 328 18.59 -8.33 10.76
CA SER A 328 19.62 -7.28 10.88
C SER A 328 20.25 -7.00 9.53
N TYR A 329 19.87 -5.89 8.90
CA TYR A 329 20.32 -5.45 7.59
C TYR A 329 20.42 -3.93 7.48
N SER A 330 21.06 -3.42 6.42
CA SER A 330 21.12 -2.01 6.08
C SER A 330 20.00 -1.67 5.10
N ILE A 331 19.05 -0.85 5.51
CA ILE A 331 17.95 -0.37 4.64
C ILE A 331 18.50 0.35 3.41
N ASP A 332 19.51 1.20 3.58
CA ASP A 332 20.10 1.93 2.44
C ASP A 332 20.69 0.97 1.40
N CYS A 333 21.38 -0.09 1.84
CA CYS A 333 21.92 -1.11 0.96
C CYS A 333 20.82 -1.89 0.23
N VAL A 334 19.79 -2.34 0.95
CA VAL A 334 18.64 -3.05 0.34
C VAL A 334 17.96 -2.18 -0.69
N ARG A 335 17.65 -0.93 -0.34
CA ARG A 335 17.05 0.04 -1.26
C ARG A 335 17.89 0.24 -2.54
N ASP A 336 19.20 0.44 -2.41
CA ASP A 336 20.09 0.66 -3.55
C ASP A 336 20.13 -0.56 -4.49
N LEU A 337 20.15 -1.76 -3.93
CA LEU A 337 20.05 -3.01 -4.70
C LEU A 337 18.67 -3.17 -5.36
N SER A 338 17.59 -2.88 -4.65
CA SER A 338 16.22 -2.92 -5.17
C SER A 338 16.04 -1.95 -6.35
N LEU A 339 16.51 -0.71 -6.20
CA LEU A 339 16.49 0.28 -7.28
C LEU A 339 17.37 -0.14 -8.47
N GLY A 340 18.50 -0.77 -8.21
CA GLY A 340 19.36 -1.36 -9.23
C GLY A 340 18.64 -2.45 -10.03
N LEU A 341 17.94 -3.36 -9.34
CA LEU A 341 17.12 -4.40 -9.94
C LEU A 341 16.03 -3.81 -10.84
N VAL A 342 15.21 -2.92 -10.30
CA VAL A 342 14.12 -2.29 -11.06
C VAL A 342 14.65 -1.52 -12.28
N LYS A 343 15.71 -0.75 -12.11
CA LYS A 343 16.31 0.06 -13.18
C LYS A 343 16.98 -0.75 -14.28
N LYS A 344 17.60 -1.87 -13.94
CA LYS A 344 18.44 -2.67 -14.86
C LYS A 344 17.74 -3.90 -15.38
N CYS A 345 16.97 -4.60 -14.53
CA CYS A 345 16.25 -5.82 -14.90
C CYS A 345 14.77 -5.58 -15.21
N GLY A 346 14.25 -4.37 -14.95
CA GLY A 346 12.82 -4.08 -15.08
C GLY A 346 11.99 -5.00 -14.17
N HIS A 347 10.90 -5.55 -14.72
CA HIS A 347 10.02 -6.47 -13.98
C HIS A 347 10.36 -7.95 -14.17
N SER A 348 11.55 -8.27 -14.68
CA SER A 348 11.96 -9.67 -14.88
C SER A 348 12.23 -10.39 -13.55
N ILE A 349 12.70 -9.66 -12.53
CA ILE A 349 12.87 -10.17 -11.17
C ILE A 349 11.76 -9.58 -10.30
N PRO A 350 10.94 -10.39 -9.64
CA PRO A 350 9.87 -9.88 -8.79
C PRO A 350 10.46 -9.28 -7.52
N MET A 351 9.86 -8.21 -7.06
CA MET A 351 10.13 -7.64 -5.74
C MET A 351 9.16 -8.30 -4.75
N ASN A 352 9.48 -9.48 -4.30
CA ASN A 352 8.67 -10.26 -3.35
C ASN A 352 9.50 -10.67 -2.13
N GLU A 353 8.86 -11.28 -1.13
CA GLU A 353 9.50 -11.69 0.12
C GLU A 353 10.81 -12.47 -0.11
N LYS A 354 10.86 -13.40 -1.07
CA LYS A 354 12.06 -14.19 -1.36
C LYS A 354 13.22 -13.33 -1.88
N THR A 355 12.92 -12.38 -2.76
CA THR A 355 13.91 -11.40 -3.26
C THR A 355 14.37 -10.51 -2.12
N MET A 356 13.46 -10.02 -1.29
CA MET A 356 13.81 -9.16 -0.17
C MET A 356 14.65 -9.90 0.88
N ASN A 357 14.30 -11.12 1.23
CA ASN A 357 15.09 -11.95 2.13
C ASN A 357 16.53 -12.17 1.60
N LEU A 358 16.66 -12.33 0.29
CA LEU A 358 17.96 -12.43 -0.36
C LEU A 358 18.75 -11.13 -0.24
N LEU A 359 18.15 -9.98 -0.58
CA LEU A 359 18.82 -8.67 -0.52
C LEU A 359 19.18 -8.29 0.91
N ARG A 360 18.30 -8.53 1.89
CA ARG A 360 18.59 -8.33 3.32
C ARG A 360 19.79 -9.16 3.79
N SER A 361 19.87 -10.42 3.35
CA SER A 361 20.98 -11.32 3.72
C SER A 361 22.32 -10.91 3.11
N ILE A 362 22.32 -10.09 2.06
CA ILE A 362 23.55 -9.52 1.46
C ILE A 362 23.91 -8.21 2.18
N CYS A 363 22.92 -7.44 2.57
CA CYS A 363 23.04 -6.09 3.12
C CYS A 363 23.23 -6.07 4.64
N LEU A 364 24.16 -6.85 5.17
CA LEU A 364 24.42 -6.87 6.61
C LEU A 364 24.93 -5.51 7.12
N PRO A 365 24.60 -5.14 8.39
CA PRO A 365 25.03 -3.87 8.96
C PRO A 365 26.55 -3.72 8.95
N GLY A 366 27.02 -2.54 8.56
CA GLY A 366 28.45 -2.19 8.52
C GLY A 366 29.18 -2.68 7.27
N LEU A 367 28.50 -3.37 6.35
CA LEU A 367 29.04 -3.67 5.03
C LEU A 367 28.64 -2.57 4.03
N SER A 368 29.53 -2.26 3.10
CA SER A 368 29.20 -1.40 1.96
C SER A 368 28.26 -2.15 1.01
N THR A 369 27.37 -1.42 0.33
CA THR A 369 26.55 -1.99 -0.75
C THR A 369 27.46 -2.66 -1.78
N PRO A 370 27.25 -3.94 -2.12
CA PRO A 370 28.09 -4.64 -3.07
C PRO A 370 27.97 -4.04 -4.47
N GLU A 371 29.09 -3.95 -5.19
CA GLU A 371 29.05 -3.64 -6.62
C GLU A 371 28.47 -4.84 -7.38
N VAL A 372 27.38 -4.60 -8.11
CA VAL A 372 26.66 -5.63 -8.85
C VAL A 372 26.83 -5.44 -10.35
N ASN A 373 27.31 -6.48 -11.02
CA ASN A 373 27.31 -6.49 -12.47
C ASN A 373 25.92 -6.94 -13.01
N TRP A 374 25.04 -5.98 -13.16
CA TRP A 374 23.64 -6.21 -13.57
C TRP A 374 23.51 -6.87 -14.93
N SER A 375 24.52 -6.74 -15.83
CA SER A 375 24.49 -7.40 -17.15
C SER A 375 24.57 -8.93 -17.08
N ASP A 376 25.12 -9.47 -16.00
CA ASP A 376 25.23 -10.92 -15.80
C ASP A 376 23.97 -11.50 -15.13
N ILE A 377 23.12 -10.64 -14.58
CA ILE A 377 21.93 -11.00 -13.81
C ILE A 377 20.65 -10.81 -14.67
N CYS A 378 20.56 -9.68 -15.36
CA CYS A 378 19.36 -9.25 -16.08
C CYS A 378 19.46 -9.67 -17.56
N MET A 379 19.29 -10.94 -17.86
CA MET A 379 19.24 -11.47 -19.24
C MET A 379 17.82 -11.66 -19.75
#